data_6fe6e72e45c8c43267670c275c82fabb
#
_entry.id   6fe6e72e45c8c43267670c275c82fabb
#
_cell.length_a   1.000
_cell.length_b   1.000
_cell.length_c   1.000
_cell.angle_alpha   90.00
_cell.angle_beta   90.00
_cell.angle_gamma   90.00
#
_symmetry.space_group_name_H-M   'P 1'
#
loop_
_entity.id
_entity.type
_entity.pdbx_description
1 polymer ?
#
loop_
_entity_poly.entity_id
_entity_poly.type
_entity_poly.pdbx_seq_one_letter_code
_entity_poly.pdbx_strand_id
1 'polypeptide(L)'
;VSSAPRGRTASASAPRGSASPGGIYHEGERAVQRAAGVEAEADRVAVIHGTRVELMAQAFLSSVSCVALGAADAEGRMWASVLLGQPGFVRASPGSVRILGRATGANHSAAAGDTSAAGETDAPELPAGDLSPQDPIGPRLPGDRLGLIAMDFTRRRRLRVNGRVRAWGPGLIELGVDEAYGNCPRFIHRRSLDPGLLAHAHDDAQARKLSTRTELDHSDSELIGRSDTLFIATKHPEAGADVSHRGGPAGFLRVAGPNRVQLPDYAGNAMFNTLGNLWSDPRVGLVLRDFSTGDTVQLTGRASIEHEPPRTVWGLEVERVVDITVDRVVRTRSARAPGDAPW
;
A
#
# COMPACT_ATOMS: atom_id res chain seq x y z
N VAL A 1 -4.47 -7.90 68.79
CA VAL A 1 -3.76 -7.08 67.80
C VAL A 1 -3.13 -8.07 66.84
N SER A 2 -3.80 -8.28 65.71
CA SER A 2 -3.39 -9.26 64.70
C SER A 2 -3.02 -8.50 63.42
N SER A 3 -1.81 -8.65 62.98
CA SER A 3 -1.30 -8.10 61.73
C SER A 3 -1.47 -9.10 60.59
N ALA A 4 -2.21 -8.71 59.56
CA ALA A 4 -2.38 -9.46 58.32
C ALA A 4 -1.21 -9.19 57.33
N PRO A 5 -0.76 -10.16 56.55
CA PRO A 5 0.28 -9.97 55.55
C PRO A 5 -0.28 -9.41 54.24
N ARG A 6 0.47 -8.49 53.65
CA ARG A 6 0.19 -7.91 52.35
C ARG A 6 0.42 -8.93 51.22
N GLY A 7 -0.61 -9.25 50.49
CA GLY A 7 -0.57 -10.05 49.28
C GLY A 7 0.15 -9.29 48.16
N ARG A 8 1.18 -9.89 47.56
CA ARG A 8 1.80 -9.48 46.30
C ARG A 8 0.87 -9.86 45.18
N THR A 9 0.34 -8.86 44.46
CA THR A 9 -0.36 -9.09 43.20
C THR A 9 0.67 -9.43 42.13
N ALA A 10 0.68 -10.67 41.71
CA ALA A 10 1.42 -11.10 40.53
C ALA A 10 0.71 -10.52 39.29
N SER A 11 1.44 -9.73 38.53
CA SER A 11 1.05 -9.31 37.20
C SER A 11 0.98 -10.55 36.31
N ALA A 12 -0.21 -11.00 36.00
CA ALA A 12 -0.44 -12.03 35.01
C ALA A 12 -0.18 -11.40 33.62
N SER A 13 0.91 -11.81 32.98
CA SER A 13 1.12 -11.58 31.56
C SER A 13 -0.03 -12.23 30.79
N ALA A 14 -0.74 -11.42 30.00
CA ALA A 14 -1.77 -11.91 29.10
C ALA A 14 -1.21 -13.01 28.18
N PRO A 15 -1.95 -14.10 27.95
CA PRO A 15 -1.51 -15.15 27.04
C PRO A 15 -1.41 -14.57 25.64
N ARG A 16 -0.30 -14.89 24.96
CA ARG A 16 -0.14 -14.62 23.51
C ARG A 16 -1.34 -15.24 22.82
N GLY A 17 -2.05 -14.41 22.04
CA GLY A 17 -3.25 -14.81 21.33
C GLY A 17 -3.00 -16.11 20.58
N SER A 18 -3.79 -17.10 20.87
CA SER A 18 -3.87 -18.34 20.12
C SER A 18 -4.30 -17.98 18.69
N ALA A 19 -3.47 -18.35 17.70
CA ALA A 19 -3.95 -18.42 16.34
C ALA A 19 -5.25 -19.20 16.34
N SER A 20 -6.29 -18.62 15.76
CA SER A 20 -7.57 -19.31 15.61
C SER A 20 -7.34 -20.65 14.92
N PRO A 21 -7.92 -21.75 15.39
CA PRO A 21 -7.77 -23.04 14.74
C PRO A 21 -8.54 -23.03 13.43
N GLY A 22 -7.90 -22.68 12.35
CA GLY A 22 -8.51 -22.80 11.03
C GLY A 22 -8.19 -21.70 10.04
N GLY A 23 -6.95 -21.39 9.76
CA GLY A 23 -6.65 -20.81 8.46
C GLY A 23 -6.09 -19.40 8.47
N ILE A 24 -5.58 -19.04 7.33
CA ILE A 24 -4.88 -17.82 6.92
C ILE A 24 -5.80 -16.57 6.97
N TYR A 25 -7.12 -16.77 6.95
CA TYR A 25 -8.10 -15.69 6.91
C TYR A 25 -8.56 -15.31 8.31
N HIS A 26 -8.57 -14.02 8.61
CA HIS A 26 -9.15 -13.51 9.86
C HIS A 26 -10.68 -13.50 9.81
N GLU A 27 -11.33 -13.21 10.93
CA GLU A 27 -12.79 -13.30 11.07
C GLU A 27 -13.57 -12.40 10.09
N GLY A 28 -13.07 -11.19 9.80
CA GLY A 28 -13.72 -10.27 8.87
C GLY A 28 -13.70 -10.81 7.43
N GLU A 29 -12.59 -11.40 6.97
CA GLU A 29 -12.53 -12.05 5.66
C GLU A 29 -13.50 -13.23 5.60
N ARG A 30 -13.54 -14.06 6.64
CA ARG A 30 -14.49 -15.17 6.74
C ARG A 30 -15.93 -14.71 6.76
N ALA A 31 -16.24 -13.60 7.42
CA ALA A 31 -17.59 -13.04 7.43
C ALA A 31 -18.05 -12.63 6.02
N VAL A 32 -17.17 -11.95 5.26
CA VAL A 32 -17.48 -11.56 3.88
C VAL A 32 -17.54 -12.76 2.96
N GLN A 33 -16.66 -13.77 3.12
CA GLN A 33 -16.67 -15.02 2.34
C GLN A 33 -17.98 -15.79 2.55
N ARG A 34 -18.48 -15.90 3.80
CA ARG A 34 -19.77 -16.51 4.10
C ARG A 34 -20.92 -15.76 3.47
N ALA A 35 -20.95 -14.44 3.64
CA ALA A 35 -21.99 -13.60 3.05
C ALA A 35 -22.03 -13.71 1.51
N ALA A 36 -20.89 -13.92 0.89
CA ALA A 36 -20.76 -14.12 -0.56
C ALA A 36 -20.96 -15.58 -1.01
N GLY A 37 -21.03 -16.55 -0.09
CA GLY A 37 -21.18 -17.98 -0.41
C GLY A 37 -19.96 -18.61 -1.07
N VAL A 38 -18.74 -18.09 -0.83
CA VAL A 38 -17.51 -18.50 -1.54
C VAL A 38 -16.43 -19.05 -0.61
N GLU A 39 -16.76 -19.51 0.57
CA GLU A 39 -15.78 -20.05 1.55
C GLU A 39 -14.92 -21.18 0.96
N ALA A 40 -15.55 -22.12 0.23
CA ALA A 40 -14.84 -23.24 -0.40
C ALA A 40 -13.88 -22.76 -1.51
N GLU A 41 -14.19 -21.68 -2.22
CA GLU A 41 -13.29 -21.07 -3.20
C GLU A 41 -12.12 -20.38 -2.49
N ALA A 42 -12.39 -19.64 -1.44
CA ALA A 42 -11.39 -19.01 -0.61
C ALA A 42 -10.38 -20.03 -0.04
N ASP A 43 -10.87 -21.16 0.47
CA ASP A 43 -10.01 -22.23 1.00
C ASP A 43 -9.08 -22.82 -0.08
N ARG A 44 -9.56 -22.96 -1.31
CA ARG A 44 -8.72 -23.42 -2.44
C ARG A 44 -7.62 -22.41 -2.78
N VAL A 45 -7.88 -21.13 -2.65
CA VAL A 45 -6.91 -20.07 -2.95
C VAL A 45 -5.95 -19.85 -1.77
N ALA A 46 -6.32 -20.25 -0.58
CA ALA A 46 -5.52 -20.12 0.65
C ALA A 46 -4.08 -20.66 0.51
N VAL A 47 -3.86 -21.69 -0.28
CA VAL A 47 -2.55 -22.33 -0.46
C VAL A 47 -1.46 -21.43 -1.06
N ILE A 48 -1.83 -20.30 -1.66
CA ILE A 48 -0.85 -19.36 -2.23
C ILE A 48 -0.24 -18.41 -1.17
N HIS A 49 -0.82 -18.35 0.02
CA HIS A 49 -0.26 -17.54 1.10
C HIS A 49 1.02 -18.16 1.64
N GLY A 50 2.05 -17.35 1.73
CA GLY A 50 3.33 -17.72 2.32
C GLY A 50 3.72 -16.74 3.42
N THR A 51 4.54 -17.19 4.35
CA THR A 51 5.16 -16.36 5.40
C THR A 51 6.55 -15.89 5.02
N ARG A 52 6.97 -16.14 3.77
CA ARG A 52 8.28 -15.82 3.22
C ARG A 52 8.17 -15.41 1.76
N VAL A 53 9.13 -14.62 1.31
CA VAL A 53 9.26 -14.27 -0.11
C VAL A 53 10.09 -15.34 -0.81
N GLU A 54 9.45 -16.21 -1.56
CA GLU A 54 10.10 -17.28 -2.31
C GLU A 54 10.98 -16.72 -3.46
N LEU A 55 11.92 -17.52 -3.96
CA LEU A 55 12.94 -17.07 -4.94
C LEU A 55 12.34 -16.40 -6.19
N MET A 56 11.25 -16.95 -6.74
CA MET A 56 10.56 -16.36 -7.89
C MET A 56 9.89 -15.04 -7.55
N ALA A 57 9.41 -14.89 -6.33
CA ALA A 57 8.84 -13.64 -5.83
C ALA A 57 9.92 -12.58 -5.57
N GLN A 58 11.12 -12.98 -5.10
CA GLN A 58 12.28 -12.10 -4.95
C GLN A 58 12.72 -11.56 -6.31
N ALA A 59 12.84 -12.44 -7.32
CA ALA A 59 13.15 -12.03 -8.70
C ALA A 59 12.09 -11.08 -9.29
N PHE A 60 10.80 -11.32 -9.01
CA PHE A 60 9.72 -10.43 -9.41
C PHE A 60 9.86 -9.06 -8.74
N LEU A 61 10.07 -9.00 -7.42
CA LEU A 61 10.24 -7.75 -6.67
C LEU A 61 11.41 -6.93 -7.19
N SER A 62 12.53 -7.56 -7.55
CA SER A 62 13.68 -6.85 -8.12
C SER A 62 13.44 -6.32 -9.54
N SER A 63 12.42 -6.81 -10.25
CA SER A 63 12.10 -6.41 -11.62
C SER A 63 11.05 -5.31 -11.73
N VAL A 64 10.33 -4.99 -10.64
CA VAL A 64 9.24 -4.00 -10.70
C VAL A 64 9.77 -2.57 -10.65
N SER A 65 8.95 -1.65 -11.15
CA SER A 65 9.19 -0.21 -11.10
C SER A 65 8.11 0.55 -10.34
N CYS A 66 7.16 -0.16 -9.72
CA CYS A 66 6.07 0.45 -8.96
C CYS A 66 5.74 -0.40 -7.75
N VAL A 67 5.67 0.25 -6.59
CA VAL A 67 5.08 -0.33 -5.38
C VAL A 67 4.10 0.67 -4.77
N ALA A 68 3.07 0.15 -4.09
CA ALA A 68 2.27 0.98 -3.22
C ALA A 68 2.41 0.49 -1.78
N LEU A 69 2.41 1.43 -0.85
CA LEU A 69 2.47 1.21 0.58
C LEU A 69 1.14 1.58 1.22
N GLY A 70 0.78 0.89 2.28
CA GLY A 70 -0.41 1.18 3.09
C GLY A 70 -0.08 1.12 4.57
N ALA A 71 -0.33 2.19 5.30
CA ALA A 71 -0.12 2.26 6.74
C ALA A 71 -1.06 3.26 7.42
N ALA A 72 -1.17 3.15 8.75
CA ALA A 72 -1.83 4.17 9.56
C ALA A 72 -0.83 5.27 9.92
N ASP A 73 -1.28 6.53 9.91
CA ASP A 73 -0.50 7.66 10.47
C ASP A 73 -0.54 7.65 12.00
N ALA A 74 0.08 8.67 12.62
CA ALA A 74 0.12 8.80 14.08
C ALA A 74 -1.27 8.98 14.71
N GLU A 75 -2.23 9.52 13.98
CA GLU A 75 -3.62 9.67 14.41
C GLU A 75 -4.48 8.44 14.09
N GLY A 76 -3.87 7.41 13.54
CA GLY A 76 -4.53 6.15 13.21
C GLY A 76 -5.34 6.18 11.91
N ARG A 77 -5.25 7.23 11.09
CA ARG A 77 -5.89 7.30 9.77
C ARG A 77 -5.13 6.43 8.78
N MET A 78 -5.84 5.68 7.96
CA MET A 78 -5.22 4.87 6.92
C MET A 78 -4.85 5.72 5.71
N TRP A 79 -3.65 5.49 5.17
CA TRP A 79 -3.16 6.14 3.96
C TRP A 79 -2.55 5.11 3.02
N ALA A 80 -2.59 5.41 1.74
CA ALA A 80 -1.86 4.69 0.71
C ALA A 80 -0.94 5.66 -0.03
N SER A 81 0.25 5.18 -0.41
CA SER A 81 1.25 5.95 -1.17
C SER A 81 1.86 5.10 -2.27
N VAL A 82 2.25 5.72 -3.38
CA VAL A 82 2.87 5.05 -4.53
C VAL A 82 4.32 5.51 -4.65
N LEU A 83 5.22 4.53 -4.73
CA LEU A 83 6.64 4.73 -5.01
C LEU A 83 6.95 4.17 -6.39
N LEU A 84 7.70 4.92 -7.16
CA LEU A 84 8.27 4.49 -8.44
C LEU A 84 9.78 4.43 -8.33
N GLY A 85 10.39 3.56 -9.12
CA GLY A 85 11.85 3.45 -9.18
C GLY A 85 12.30 2.58 -10.35
N GLN A 86 13.58 2.67 -10.67
CA GLN A 86 14.19 1.77 -11.67
C GLN A 86 14.16 0.32 -11.15
N PRO A 87 14.07 -0.68 -12.02
CA PRO A 87 14.22 -2.08 -11.63
C PRO A 87 15.44 -2.27 -10.73
N GLY A 88 15.27 -2.99 -9.63
CA GLY A 88 16.30 -3.14 -8.59
C GLY A 88 16.12 -2.22 -7.38
N PHE A 89 15.22 -1.21 -7.44
CA PHE A 89 14.92 -0.38 -6.27
C PHE A 89 14.21 -1.14 -5.14
N VAL A 90 13.55 -2.25 -5.46
CA VAL A 90 13.02 -3.19 -4.47
C VAL A 90 13.91 -4.42 -4.45
N ARG A 91 14.39 -4.78 -3.28
CA ARG A 91 15.16 -6.01 -3.04
C ARG A 91 14.52 -6.83 -1.95
N ALA A 92 14.54 -8.13 -2.10
CA ALA A 92 13.92 -9.02 -1.13
C ALA A 92 14.85 -10.19 -0.79
N SER A 93 14.73 -10.61 0.45
CA SER A 93 15.19 -11.89 0.97
C SER A 93 13.99 -12.69 1.48
N PRO A 94 14.13 -13.96 1.87
CA PRO A 94 12.98 -14.72 2.35
C PRO A 94 12.20 -14.04 3.48
N GLY A 95 12.83 -13.30 4.36
CA GLY A 95 12.21 -12.69 5.55
C GLY A 95 12.14 -11.18 5.55
N SER A 96 12.57 -10.49 4.46
CA SER A 96 12.49 -9.03 4.38
C SER A 96 12.36 -8.52 2.95
N VAL A 97 11.75 -7.34 2.83
CA VAL A 97 11.72 -6.54 1.60
C VAL A 97 12.31 -5.18 1.91
N ARG A 98 13.22 -4.72 1.06
CA ARG A 98 13.86 -3.41 1.13
C ARG A 98 13.46 -2.58 -0.07
N ILE A 99 13.03 -1.35 0.17
CA ILE A 99 12.85 -0.32 -0.84
C ILE A 99 14.03 0.63 -0.68
N LEU A 100 14.80 0.78 -1.73
CA LEU A 100 16.02 1.57 -1.75
C LEU A 100 15.71 2.94 -2.35
N GLY A 101 16.07 4.01 -1.66
CA GLY A 101 15.98 5.40 -2.08
C GLY A 101 17.36 6.03 -2.20
N ARG A 102 17.41 7.29 -2.64
CA ARG A 102 18.63 8.10 -2.52
C ARG A 102 18.73 8.62 -1.10
N ALA A 103 19.90 8.47 -0.47
CA ALA A 103 20.22 9.20 0.74
C ALA A 103 20.34 10.69 0.39
N THR A 104 19.34 11.50 0.74
CA THR A 104 19.45 12.96 0.62
C THR A 104 20.40 13.46 1.72
N GLY A 105 21.60 13.89 1.32
CA GLY A 105 22.52 14.64 2.17
C GLY A 105 23.73 13.90 2.73
N ALA A 106 24.60 13.42 1.87
CA ALA A 106 26.01 13.35 2.20
C ALA A 106 26.75 14.25 1.19
N ASN A 107 27.02 15.50 1.60
CA ASN A 107 28.12 16.25 1.01
C ASN A 107 29.39 15.40 1.26
N HIS A 108 29.78 14.62 0.28
CA HIS A 108 31.12 14.05 0.24
C HIS A 108 32.08 15.19 -0.13
N SER A 109 32.42 15.97 0.88
CA SER A 109 33.67 16.70 0.87
C SER A 109 34.77 15.65 0.84
N ALA A 110 35.41 15.51 -0.31
CA ALA A 110 36.60 14.70 -0.45
C ALA A 110 37.69 15.26 0.45
N ALA A 111 37.91 14.65 1.60
CA ALA A 111 39.14 14.73 2.35
C ALA A 111 39.91 13.43 2.09
N ALA A 112 40.99 13.57 1.31
CA ALA A 112 41.95 12.51 1.08
C ALA A 112 42.60 12.09 2.41
N GLY A 113 42.70 10.80 2.65
CA GLY A 113 43.52 10.23 3.75
C GLY A 113 43.17 8.82 4.12
N ASP A 114 43.91 7.95 3.51
CA ASP A 114 44.47 6.69 4.02
C ASP A 114 43.66 5.39 3.97
N THR A 115 44.38 4.44 3.48
CA THR A 115 44.23 3.07 2.98
C THR A 115 43.72 2.03 3.96
N SER A 116 43.11 1.03 3.32
CA SER A 116 43.01 -0.40 3.69
C SER A 116 41.77 -0.88 4.43
N ALA A 117 40.82 -1.40 3.66
CA ALA A 117 40.22 -2.73 3.89
C ALA A 117 39.38 -3.12 2.66
N ALA A 118 39.69 -4.26 2.11
CA ALA A 118 39.12 -4.79 0.88
C ALA A 118 37.64 -5.19 1.04
N GLY A 119 36.83 -4.94 0.00
CA GLY A 119 35.75 -5.82 -0.41
C GLY A 119 34.33 -5.43 -0.08
N GLU A 120 33.89 -4.22 -0.48
CA GLU A 120 32.46 -4.01 -0.76
C GLU A 120 32.35 -3.42 -2.17
N THR A 121 31.88 -4.26 -3.08
CA THR A 121 31.67 -3.86 -4.48
C THR A 121 30.68 -2.71 -4.50
N ASP A 122 31.14 -1.58 -4.98
CA ASP A 122 30.39 -0.37 -5.33
C ASP A 122 29.30 -0.75 -6.36
N ALA A 123 28.17 -1.23 -5.87
CA ALA A 123 27.00 -1.40 -6.72
C ALA A 123 26.50 0.01 -7.06
N PRO A 124 26.25 0.31 -8.35
CA PRO A 124 25.78 1.63 -8.73
C PRO A 124 24.53 1.99 -7.94
N GLU A 125 24.55 3.16 -7.30
CA GLU A 125 23.38 3.73 -6.60
C GLU A 125 22.23 3.85 -7.60
N LEU A 126 21.26 2.94 -7.49
CA LEU A 126 20.04 2.99 -8.28
C LEU A 126 19.16 4.11 -7.73
N PRO A 127 18.75 5.09 -8.53
CA PRO A 127 17.82 6.12 -8.07
C PRO A 127 16.46 5.45 -7.81
N ALA A 128 16.05 5.44 -6.57
CA ALA A 128 14.75 4.95 -6.16
C ALA A 128 13.95 6.09 -5.53
N GLY A 129 12.61 5.97 -5.64
CA GLY A 129 11.71 6.97 -5.11
C GLY A 129 11.71 6.98 -3.58
N ASP A 130 12.17 8.06 -3.00
CA ASP A 130 11.89 8.35 -1.61
C ASP A 130 10.44 8.83 -1.48
N LEU A 131 9.76 8.41 -0.41
CA LEU A 131 8.52 9.08 -0.04
C LEU A 131 8.84 10.56 0.23
N SER A 132 8.05 11.44 -0.37
CA SER A 132 8.14 12.86 -0.03
C SER A 132 8.06 13.03 1.48
N PRO A 133 8.88 13.88 2.11
CA PRO A 133 8.74 14.22 3.53
C PRO A 133 7.33 14.72 3.90
N GLN A 134 6.56 15.12 2.89
CA GLN A 134 5.17 15.58 3.02
C GLN A 134 4.13 14.49 2.76
N ASP A 135 4.57 13.26 2.45
CA ASP A 135 3.66 12.14 2.25
C ASP A 135 2.92 11.83 3.56
N PRO A 136 1.58 11.64 3.50
CA PRO A 136 0.80 11.47 4.72
C PRO A 136 1.11 10.17 5.49
N ILE A 137 1.68 9.13 4.85
CA ILE A 137 2.16 7.95 5.59
C ILE A 137 3.26 8.38 6.57
N GLY A 138 4.17 9.26 6.15
CA GLY A 138 5.29 9.71 6.95
C GLY A 138 6.24 8.58 7.39
N PRO A 139 7.31 8.91 8.13
CA PRO A 139 8.20 7.91 8.70
C PRO A 139 7.49 7.00 9.70
N ARG A 140 7.83 5.70 9.69
CA ARG A 140 7.28 4.69 10.59
C ARG A 140 8.35 4.19 11.54
N LEU A 141 7.90 3.75 12.73
CA LEU A 141 8.80 3.17 13.73
C LEU A 141 8.96 1.65 13.51
N PRO A 142 10.09 1.07 13.93
CA PRO A 142 10.22 -0.37 13.95
C PRO A 142 9.07 -1.03 14.73
N GLY A 143 8.47 -2.04 14.11
CA GLY A 143 7.28 -2.74 14.64
C GLY A 143 5.95 -2.23 14.09
N ASP A 144 5.88 -1.03 13.49
CA ASP A 144 4.66 -0.55 12.85
C ASP A 144 4.23 -1.48 11.71
N ARG A 145 2.92 -1.65 11.55
CA ARG A 145 2.34 -2.47 10.48
C ARG A 145 2.39 -1.73 9.16
N LEU A 146 2.83 -2.44 8.12
CA LEU A 146 2.95 -1.91 6.77
C LEU A 146 2.48 -2.95 5.75
N GLY A 147 1.56 -2.57 4.87
CA GLY A 147 1.22 -3.32 3.67
C GLY A 147 2.03 -2.82 2.48
N LEU A 148 2.42 -3.72 1.60
CA LEU A 148 3.10 -3.45 0.34
C LEU A 148 2.46 -4.25 -0.78
N ILE A 149 2.23 -3.61 -1.92
CA ILE A 149 1.91 -4.29 -3.17
C ILE A 149 2.86 -3.83 -4.27
N ALA A 150 3.54 -4.78 -4.89
CA ALA A 150 4.42 -4.56 -6.03
C ALA A 150 3.67 -4.83 -7.34
N MET A 151 3.88 -3.96 -8.35
CA MET A 151 3.14 -3.99 -9.62
C MET A 151 4.07 -4.06 -10.82
N ASP A 152 3.82 -5.02 -11.70
CA ASP A 152 4.30 -5.03 -13.08
C ASP A 152 3.09 -4.83 -14.01
N PHE A 153 2.87 -3.60 -14.42
CA PHE A 153 1.76 -3.26 -15.31
C PHE A 153 1.93 -3.86 -16.71
N THR A 154 3.16 -3.99 -17.19
CA THR A 154 3.47 -4.52 -18.52
C THR A 154 3.09 -6.00 -18.62
N ARG A 155 3.43 -6.79 -17.61
CA ARG A 155 3.11 -8.23 -17.52
C ARG A 155 1.79 -8.51 -16.82
N ARG A 156 1.12 -7.48 -16.27
CA ARG A 156 -0.11 -7.59 -15.48
C ARG A 156 0.08 -8.54 -14.28
N ARG A 157 1.14 -8.35 -13.54
CA ARG A 157 1.46 -9.14 -12.35
C ARG A 157 1.52 -8.26 -11.13
N ARG A 158 1.14 -8.80 -10.00
CA ARG A 158 1.27 -8.14 -8.70
C ARG A 158 1.58 -9.15 -7.61
N LEU A 159 2.33 -8.68 -6.63
CA LEU A 159 2.69 -9.43 -5.44
C LEU A 159 2.40 -8.55 -4.22
N ARG A 160 1.73 -9.11 -3.24
CA ARG A 160 1.50 -8.47 -1.95
C ARG A 160 2.49 -8.99 -0.93
N VAL A 161 2.95 -8.09 -0.07
CA VAL A 161 3.76 -8.40 1.10
C VAL A 161 3.25 -7.54 2.25
N ASN A 162 2.79 -8.16 3.31
CA ASN A 162 2.39 -7.45 4.53
C ASN A 162 3.34 -7.82 5.66
N GLY A 163 3.57 -6.90 6.58
CA GLY A 163 4.48 -7.16 7.66
C GLY A 163 4.71 -5.97 8.59
N ARG A 164 5.93 -5.91 9.12
CA ARG A 164 6.34 -4.89 10.09
C ARG A 164 7.57 -4.16 9.64
N VAL A 165 7.55 -2.84 9.82
CA VAL A 165 8.73 -2.01 9.59
C VAL A 165 9.88 -2.51 10.47
N ARG A 166 11.05 -2.72 9.88
CA ARG A 166 12.32 -2.98 10.56
C ARG A 166 13.19 -1.74 10.61
N ALA A 167 13.21 -0.99 9.51
CA ALA A 167 13.92 0.27 9.41
C ALA A 167 13.14 1.23 8.49
N TRP A 168 13.22 2.51 8.81
CA TRP A 168 12.67 3.59 7.99
C TRP A 168 13.55 4.82 8.15
N GLY A 169 14.22 5.21 7.10
CA GLY A 169 15.13 6.35 7.09
C GLY A 169 15.42 6.82 5.67
N PRO A 170 16.27 7.85 5.55
CA PRO A 170 16.68 8.35 4.25
C PRO A 170 17.26 7.21 3.38
N GLY A 171 16.69 7.03 2.21
CA GLY A 171 17.15 6.03 1.25
C GLY A 171 16.82 4.57 1.57
N LEU A 172 16.09 4.27 2.66
CA LEU A 172 15.78 2.88 3.02
C LEU A 172 14.44 2.76 3.74
N ILE A 173 13.58 1.89 3.22
CA ILE A 173 12.45 1.32 3.97
C ILE A 173 12.67 -0.20 4.00
N GLU A 174 12.76 -0.79 5.19
CA GLU A 174 12.86 -2.23 5.34
C GLU A 174 11.62 -2.78 6.04
N LEU A 175 10.97 -3.75 5.39
CA LEU A 175 9.79 -4.47 5.86
C LEU A 175 10.17 -5.91 6.21
N GLY A 176 9.95 -6.32 7.45
CA GLY A 176 9.95 -7.74 7.84
C GLY A 176 8.67 -8.40 7.37
N VAL A 177 8.77 -9.56 6.75
CA VAL A 177 7.66 -10.25 6.10
C VAL A 177 6.88 -11.07 7.13
N ASP A 178 5.58 -10.77 7.28
CA ASP A 178 4.62 -11.61 7.99
C ASP A 178 3.88 -12.52 6.99
N GLU A 179 3.53 -11.97 5.79
CA GLU A 179 2.91 -12.74 4.71
C GLU A 179 3.30 -12.20 3.33
N ALA A 180 3.36 -13.09 2.33
CA ALA A 180 3.62 -12.76 0.93
C ALA A 180 2.87 -13.69 -0.01
N TYR A 181 2.17 -13.13 -1.00
CA TYR A 181 1.41 -13.91 -1.98
C TYR A 181 1.10 -13.14 -3.26
N GLY A 182 0.98 -13.91 -4.35
CA GLY A 182 0.53 -13.41 -5.64
C GLY A 182 -0.96 -13.15 -5.67
N ASN A 183 -1.39 -12.28 -6.57
CA ASN A 183 -2.81 -11.98 -6.78
C ASN A 183 -3.19 -12.12 -8.26
N CYS A 184 -4.49 -12.38 -8.51
CA CYS A 184 -5.07 -12.48 -9.84
C CYS A 184 -4.73 -11.23 -10.68
N PRO A 185 -4.42 -11.38 -11.99
CA PRO A 185 -4.10 -10.26 -12.89
C PRO A 185 -5.33 -9.44 -13.34
N ARG A 186 -6.53 -9.79 -12.91
CA ARG A 186 -7.76 -9.09 -13.28
C ARG A 186 -7.67 -7.60 -12.96
N PHE A 187 -8.24 -6.77 -13.83
CA PHE A 187 -8.33 -5.32 -13.68
C PHE A 187 -6.99 -4.57 -13.66
N ILE A 188 -5.88 -5.21 -13.99
CA ILE A 188 -4.61 -4.51 -14.22
C ILE A 188 -4.60 -4.04 -15.67
N HIS A 189 -4.65 -2.73 -15.89
CA HIS A 189 -4.48 -2.15 -17.21
C HIS A 189 -3.01 -2.18 -17.61
N ARG A 190 -2.74 -2.66 -18.84
CA ARG A 190 -1.36 -2.65 -19.37
C ARG A 190 -0.90 -1.24 -19.61
N ARG A 191 0.28 -0.92 -19.09
CA ARG A 191 0.99 0.32 -19.38
C ARG A 191 2.49 0.13 -19.24
N SER A 192 3.26 0.84 -20.03
CA SER A 192 4.67 1.09 -19.79
C SER A 192 4.78 2.34 -18.93
N LEU A 193 5.58 2.29 -17.88
CA LEU A 193 5.91 3.51 -17.14
C LEU A 193 6.96 4.27 -17.95
N ASP A 194 6.75 5.57 -18.07
CA ASP A 194 7.68 6.45 -18.80
C ASP A 194 9.06 6.39 -18.15
N PRO A 195 10.15 6.10 -18.93
CA PRO A 195 11.50 6.11 -18.38
C PRO A 195 11.90 7.44 -17.74
N GLY A 196 11.39 8.58 -18.25
CA GLY A 196 11.59 9.88 -17.65
C GLY A 196 10.91 9.98 -16.28
N LEU A 197 9.68 9.46 -16.14
CA LEU A 197 9.00 9.40 -14.86
C LEU A 197 9.77 8.54 -13.85
N LEU A 198 10.37 7.43 -14.29
CA LEU A 198 11.18 6.57 -13.41
C LEU A 198 12.53 7.21 -13.07
N ALA A 199 13.16 7.92 -14.02
CA ALA A 199 14.42 8.61 -13.79
C ALA A 199 14.28 9.76 -12.76
N HIS A 200 13.12 10.43 -12.75
CA HIS A 200 12.80 11.52 -11.85
C HIS A 200 11.95 11.09 -10.64
N ALA A 201 11.75 9.79 -10.44
CA ALA A 201 10.98 9.29 -9.30
C ALA A 201 11.60 9.71 -7.95
N HIS A 202 12.91 9.96 -7.91
CA HIS A 202 13.61 10.54 -6.75
C HIS A 202 13.25 12.02 -6.52
N ASP A 203 12.83 12.74 -7.57
CA ASP A 203 12.38 14.12 -7.45
C ASP A 203 10.97 14.18 -6.81
N ASP A 204 10.29 13.05 -6.68
CA ASP A 204 9.05 12.96 -5.90
C ASP A 204 9.31 13.32 -4.42
N ALA A 205 10.52 13.18 -3.91
CA ALA A 205 10.93 13.76 -2.62
C ALA A 205 10.82 15.30 -2.61
N GLN A 206 10.93 15.94 -3.77
CA GLN A 206 10.71 17.36 -4.00
C GLN A 206 9.29 17.69 -4.48
N ALA A 207 8.45 16.66 -4.67
CA ALA A 207 7.07 16.82 -5.08
C ALA A 207 6.35 17.78 -4.12
N ARG A 208 5.70 18.78 -4.69
CA ARG A 208 5.07 19.84 -3.90
C ARG A 208 3.69 19.39 -3.45
N LYS A 209 3.51 19.25 -2.15
CA LYS A 209 2.18 19.19 -1.56
C LYS A 209 1.45 20.50 -1.83
N LEU A 210 0.36 20.44 -2.59
CA LEU A 210 -0.42 21.62 -2.96
C LEU A 210 -1.41 21.98 -1.86
N SER A 211 -2.05 20.99 -1.25
CA SER A 211 -3.13 21.23 -0.30
C SER A 211 -3.38 20.04 0.60
N THR A 212 -3.91 20.31 1.77
CA THR A 212 -4.62 19.34 2.63
C THR A 212 -5.99 19.93 2.90
N ARG A 213 -7.04 19.19 2.57
CA ARG A 213 -8.44 19.62 2.65
C ARG A 213 -9.30 18.52 3.23
N THR A 214 -10.54 18.84 3.54
CA THR A 214 -11.58 17.89 3.99
C THR A 214 -12.55 17.51 2.87
N GLU A 215 -12.44 18.20 1.73
CA GLU A 215 -13.32 18.04 0.57
C GLU A 215 -12.50 17.95 -0.71
N LEU A 216 -13.03 17.21 -1.67
CA LEU A 216 -12.54 17.13 -3.04
C LEU A 216 -12.85 18.42 -3.78
N ASP A 217 -11.90 18.93 -4.54
CA ASP A 217 -12.15 20.02 -5.47
C ASP A 217 -12.34 19.50 -6.91
N HIS A 218 -12.50 20.45 -7.83
CA HIS A 218 -12.69 20.14 -9.25
C HIS A 218 -11.49 19.39 -9.83
N SER A 219 -10.26 19.77 -9.50
CA SER A 219 -9.05 19.15 -10.01
C SER A 219 -8.84 17.72 -9.49
N ASP A 220 -9.26 17.44 -8.25
CA ASP A 220 -9.27 16.08 -7.69
C ASP A 220 -10.28 15.22 -8.45
N SER A 221 -11.48 15.75 -8.67
CA SER A 221 -12.56 15.06 -9.39
C SER A 221 -12.17 14.75 -10.84
N GLU A 222 -11.46 15.66 -11.51
CA GLU A 222 -10.90 15.43 -12.84
C GLU A 222 -9.86 14.30 -12.85
N LEU A 223 -8.92 14.29 -11.88
CA LEU A 223 -7.94 13.21 -11.79
C LEU A 223 -8.62 11.88 -11.51
N ILE A 224 -9.55 11.85 -10.58
CA ILE A 224 -10.35 10.65 -10.26
C ILE A 224 -11.11 10.17 -11.49
N GLY A 225 -11.77 11.10 -12.21
CA GLY A 225 -12.60 10.79 -13.37
C GLY A 225 -11.84 10.20 -14.57
N ARG A 226 -10.52 10.47 -14.69
CA ARG A 226 -9.69 9.89 -15.75
C ARG A 226 -8.85 8.69 -15.28
N SER A 227 -8.86 8.38 -13.99
CA SER A 227 -8.08 7.27 -13.42
C SER A 227 -8.76 5.93 -13.68
N ASP A 228 -7.97 4.95 -14.10
CA ASP A 228 -8.34 3.54 -14.29
C ASP A 228 -7.69 2.60 -13.25
N THR A 229 -6.93 3.17 -12.33
CA THR A 229 -6.10 2.49 -11.35
C THR A 229 -6.06 3.29 -10.06
N LEU A 230 -6.23 2.60 -8.93
CA LEU A 230 -5.97 3.13 -7.59
C LEU A 230 -5.37 2.06 -6.68
N PHE A 231 -4.82 2.50 -5.56
CA PHE A 231 -4.48 1.61 -4.46
C PHE A 231 -5.30 1.99 -3.23
N ILE A 232 -5.76 0.95 -2.54
CA ILE A 232 -6.58 1.07 -1.33
C ILE A 232 -5.88 0.40 -0.16
N ALA A 233 -5.66 1.14 0.91
CA ALA A 233 -5.08 0.67 2.15
C ALA A 233 -6.17 0.51 3.22
N THR A 234 -6.14 -0.62 3.90
CA THR A 234 -7.04 -0.97 5.00
C THR A 234 -6.25 -1.67 6.09
N LYS A 235 -6.85 -1.92 7.24
CA LYS A 235 -6.21 -2.69 8.29
C LYS A 235 -7.20 -3.54 9.07
N HIS A 236 -6.71 -4.67 9.55
CA HIS A 236 -7.35 -5.43 10.61
C HIS A 236 -6.64 -5.13 11.94
N PRO A 237 -7.36 -5.02 13.08
CA PRO A 237 -6.76 -4.68 14.37
C PRO A 237 -5.59 -5.60 14.76
N GLU A 238 -5.70 -6.89 14.48
CA GLU A 238 -4.69 -7.89 14.83
C GLU A 238 -3.79 -8.28 13.65
N ALA A 239 -4.37 -8.53 12.44
CA ALA A 239 -3.61 -8.96 11.26
C ALA A 239 -2.75 -7.85 10.67
N GLY A 240 -3.09 -6.58 10.89
CA GLY A 240 -2.27 -5.44 10.50
C GLY A 240 -2.73 -4.74 9.24
N ALA A 241 -1.82 -3.98 8.62
CA ALA A 241 -2.10 -3.17 7.44
C ALA A 241 -1.98 -4.00 6.15
N ASP A 242 -2.84 -3.68 5.20
CA ASP A 242 -2.88 -4.24 3.86
C ASP A 242 -3.04 -3.12 2.83
N VAL A 243 -2.48 -3.32 1.65
CA VAL A 243 -2.73 -2.48 0.48
C VAL A 243 -3.06 -3.32 -0.74
N SER A 244 -4.11 -2.92 -1.44
CA SER A 244 -4.64 -3.61 -2.62
C SER A 244 -4.67 -2.70 -3.83
N HIS A 245 -4.42 -3.26 -5.01
CA HIS A 245 -4.69 -2.60 -6.28
C HIS A 245 -6.16 -2.77 -6.66
N ARG A 246 -6.79 -1.71 -7.12
CA ARG A 246 -8.11 -1.71 -7.76
C ARG A 246 -8.00 -1.06 -9.13
N GLY A 247 -8.68 -1.64 -10.12
CA GLY A 247 -8.73 -1.09 -11.46
C GLY A 247 -10.10 -1.29 -12.08
N GLY A 248 -10.39 -0.48 -13.09
CA GLY A 248 -11.66 -0.48 -13.81
C GLY A 248 -11.58 0.43 -15.03
N PRO A 249 -12.67 0.67 -15.76
CA PRO A 249 -12.69 1.72 -16.78
C PRO A 249 -12.35 3.08 -16.14
N ALA A 250 -11.85 4.02 -16.93
CA ALA A 250 -11.57 5.37 -16.45
C ALA A 250 -12.79 5.94 -15.70
N GLY A 251 -12.58 6.51 -14.53
CA GLY A 251 -13.65 7.01 -13.67
C GLY A 251 -14.44 5.95 -12.90
N PHE A 252 -13.92 4.71 -12.80
CA PHE A 252 -14.58 3.65 -12.02
C PHE A 252 -14.75 4.01 -10.53
N LEU A 253 -13.84 4.80 -9.96
CA LEU A 253 -14.06 5.45 -8.68
C LEU A 253 -14.95 6.68 -8.93
N ARG A 254 -16.16 6.67 -8.40
CA ARG A 254 -17.13 7.76 -8.58
C ARG A 254 -17.02 8.79 -7.46
N VAL A 255 -16.92 10.05 -7.81
CA VAL A 255 -17.12 11.16 -6.88
C VAL A 255 -18.64 11.37 -6.72
N ALA A 256 -19.17 11.05 -5.54
CA ALA A 256 -20.59 11.11 -5.22
C ALA A 256 -20.96 12.37 -4.43
N GLY A 257 -19.98 13.19 -4.06
CA GLY A 257 -20.16 14.44 -3.36
C GLY A 257 -18.81 15.06 -2.99
N PRO A 258 -18.78 16.22 -2.37
CA PRO A 258 -17.53 16.91 -2.04
C PRO A 258 -16.63 16.10 -1.08
N ASN A 259 -17.21 15.27 -0.24
CA ASN A 259 -16.50 14.41 0.70
C ASN A 259 -16.93 12.93 0.59
N ARG A 260 -17.39 12.49 -0.58
CA ARG A 260 -17.90 11.12 -0.77
C ARG A 260 -17.45 10.54 -2.09
N VAL A 261 -16.84 9.36 -2.01
CA VAL A 261 -16.49 8.56 -3.19
C VAL A 261 -17.04 7.15 -3.07
N GLN A 262 -17.33 6.53 -4.21
CA GLN A 262 -17.90 5.18 -4.29
C GLN A 262 -17.04 4.31 -5.19
N LEU A 263 -16.59 3.17 -4.64
CA LEU A 263 -15.74 2.21 -5.32
C LEU A 263 -16.52 0.93 -5.61
N PRO A 264 -16.66 0.52 -6.88
CA PRO A 264 -17.28 -0.76 -7.22
C PRO A 264 -16.36 -1.91 -6.81
N ASP A 265 -16.94 -2.97 -6.27
CA ASP A 265 -16.27 -4.24 -6.01
C ASP A 265 -16.76 -5.26 -7.01
N TYR A 266 -15.83 -5.77 -7.81
CA TYR A 266 -16.09 -6.74 -8.87
C TYR A 266 -15.82 -8.16 -8.38
N ALA A 267 -16.38 -9.16 -9.06
CA ALA A 267 -16.05 -10.55 -8.84
C ALA A 267 -14.53 -10.78 -8.91
N GLY A 268 -13.94 -11.26 -7.81
CA GLY A 268 -12.51 -11.37 -7.59
C GLY A 268 -12.02 -12.79 -7.35
N ASN A 269 -11.06 -12.94 -6.44
CA ASN A 269 -10.40 -14.20 -6.08
C ASN A 269 -10.91 -14.79 -4.75
N ALA A 270 -12.06 -14.34 -4.27
CA ALA A 270 -12.70 -14.78 -3.03
C ALA A 270 -11.90 -14.54 -1.73
N MET A 271 -10.72 -13.91 -1.77
CA MET A 271 -9.90 -13.68 -0.57
C MET A 271 -10.48 -12.59 0.34
N PHE A 272 -11.04 -11.53 -0.25
CA PHE A 272 -11.70 -10.41 0.43
C PHE A 272 -10.85 -9.62 1.44
N ASN A 273 -9.52 -9.59 1.30
CA ASN A 273 -8.65 -8.89 2.27
C ASN A 273 -9.13 -7.46 2.58
N THR A 274 -9.34 -6.62 1.56
CA THR A 274 -9.83 -5.25 1.75
C THR A 274 -11.19 -5.21 2.46
N LEU A 275 -12.17 -6.01 1.99
CA LEU A 275 -13.52 -5.99 2.54
C LEU A 275 -13.58 -6.62 3.93
N GLY A 276 -12.77 -7.66 4.18
CA GLY A 276 -12.63 -8.27 5.50
C GLY A 276 -12.01 -7.31 6.52
N ASN A 277 -10.99 -6.54 6.11
CA ASN A 277 -10.45 -5.49 6.95
C ASN A 277 -11.49 -4.42 7.26
N LEU A 278 -12.23 -3.94 6.23
CA LEU A 278 -13.28 -2.92 6.39
C LEU A 278 -14.45 -3.41 7.24
N TRP A 279 -14.72 -4.70 7.27
CA TRP A 279 -15.71 -5.29 8.16
C TRP A 279 -15.34 -5.11 9.64
N SER A 280 -14.04 -5.19 9.94
CA SER A 280 -13.50 -5.07 11.31
C SER A 280 -13.11 -3.64 11.69
N ASP A 281 -12.58 -2.86 10.73
CA ASP A 281 -12.14 -1.48 10.91
C ASP A 281 -12.48 -0.66 9.66
N PRO A 282 -13.43 0.27 9.74
CA PRO A 282 -13.92 1.02 8.59
C PRO A 282 -12.92 2.04 8.05
N ARG A 283 -11.75 2.24 8.67
CA ARG A 283 -10.75 3.20 8.20
C ARG A 283 -10.12 2.74 6.89
N VAL A 284 -10.02 3.68 5.95
CA VAL A 284 -9.54 3.42 4.60
C VAL A 284 -8.67 4.56 4.11
N GLY A 285 -7.63 4.22 3.33
CA GLY A 285 -6.82 5.17 2.60
C GLY A 285 -6.81 4.82 1.11
N LEU A 286 -6.89 5.82 0.26
CA LEU A 286 -6.78 5.66 -1.20
C LEU A 286 -5.62 6.50 -1.73
N VAL A 287 -4.99 6.03 -2.79
CA VAL A 287 -4.12 6.85 -3.63
C VAL A 287 -4.43 6.60 -5.10
N LEU A 288 -4.60 7.70 -5.83
CA LEU A 288 -4.66 7.72 -7.28
C LEU A 288 -3.43 8.50 -7.77
N ARG A 289 -2.74 7.95 -8.75
CA ARG A 289 -1.59 8.59 -9.39
C ARG A 289 -1.85 8.71 -10.88
N ASP A 290 -1.68 9.89 -11.40
CA ASP A 290 -1.57 10.11 -12.84
C ASP A 290 -0.18 9.66 -13.29
N PHE A 291 -0.11 8.55 -14.02
CA PHE A 291 1.17 7.99 -14.47
C PHE A 291 1.79 8.76 -15.65
N SER A 292 1.10 9.77 -16.18
CA SER A 292 1.66 10.65 -17.20
C SER A 292 2.31 11.90 -16.62
N THR A 293 1.73 12.48 -15.57
CA THR A 293 2.23 13.69 -14.93
C THR A 293 2.96 13.44 -13.62
N GLY A 294 2.71 12.31 -12.97
CA GLY A 294 3.20 12.01 -11.63
C GLY A 294 2.36 12.59 -10.50
N ASP A 295 1.34 13.39 -10.81
CA ASP A 295 0.45 13.98 -9.81
C ASP A 295 -0.32 12.92 -9.03
N THR A 296 -0.57 13.17 -7.74
CA THR A 296 -1.32 12.25 -6.89
C THR A 296 -2.46 12.94 -6.15
N VAL A 297 -3.52 12.16 -5.93
CA VAL A 297 -4.57 12.45 -4.95
C VAL A 297 -4.59 11.32 -3.93
N GLN A 298 -4.40 11.65 -2.67
CA GLN A 298 -4.49 10.72 -1.56
C GLN A 298 -5.68 11.09 -0.69
N LEU A 299 -6.48 10.09 -0.33
CA LEU A 299 -7.70 10.25 0.47
C LEU A 299 -7.57 9.38 1.71
N THR A 300 -8.04 9.86 2.84
CA THR A 300 -8.32 9.02 4.01
C THR A 300 -9.73 9.27 4.48
N GLY A 301 -10.35 8.24 5.05
CA GLY A 301 -11.73 8.32 5.49
C GLY A 301 -12.23 7.03 6.10
N ARG A 302 -13.54 6.89 6.08
CA ARG A 302 -14.26 5.73 6.61
C ARG A 302 -15.15 5.13 5.53
N ALA A 303 -15.14 3.81 5.44
CA ALA A 303 -15.91 3.07 4.44
C ALA A 303 -17.06 2.29 5.08
N SER A 304 -18.12 2.15 4.31
CA SER A 304 -19.19 1.16 4.52
C SER A 304 -19.35 0.31 3.26
N ILE A 305 -19.85 -0.90 3.42
CA ILE A 305 -20.02 -1.85 2.32
C ILE A 305 -21.51 -2.03 2.06
N GLU A 306 -21.96 -1.71 0.86
CA GLU A 306 -23.29 -2.07 0.37
C GLU A 306 -23.21 -3.47 -0.27
N HIS A 307 -23.78 -4.45 0.39
CA HIS A 307 -23.66 -5.87 0.03
C HIS A 307 -24.62 -6.30 -1.09
N GLU A 308 -25.72 -5.58 -1.27
CA GLU A 308 -26.75 -5.91 -2.25
C GLU A 308 -27.09 -4.69 -3.13
N PRO A 309 -26.11 -4.09 -3.84
CA PRO A 309 -26.40 -3.01 -4.77
C PRO A 309 -27.19 -3.55 -5.98
N PRO A 310 -27.83 -2.69 -6.77
CA PRO A 310 -28.29 -3.08 -8.10
C PRO A 310 -27.16 -3.77 -8.85
N ARG A 311 -27.48 -4.90 -9.55
CA ARG A 311 -26.47 -5.72 -10.24
C ARG A 311 -25.59 -4.93 -11.22
N THR A 312 -26.16 -3.85 -11.77
CA THR A 312 -25.43 -2.91 -12.61
C THR A 312 -25.47 -1.53 -11.98
N VAL A 313 -24.31 -1.02 -11.59
CA VAL A 313 -24.13 0.31 -11.04
C VAL A 313 -23.24 1.10 -12.01
N TRP A 314 -23.71 2.26 -12.48
CA TRP A 314 -23.01 3.11 -13.46
C TRP A 314 -22.63 2.39 -14.77
N GLY A 315 -23.44 1.43 -15.21
CA GLY A 315 -23.15 0.62 -16.39
C GLY A 315 -22.13 -0.49 -16.17
N LEU A 316 -21.72 -0.75 -14.92
CA LEU A 316 -20.77 -1.77 -14.54
C LEU A 316 -21.48 -2.89 -13.76
N GLU A 317 -21.15 -4.15 -14.07
CA GLU A 317 -21.55 -5.27 -13.24
C GLU A 317 -20.71 -5.28 -11.96
N VAL A 318 -21.38 -5.22 -10.81
CA VAL A 318 -20.74 -5.14 -9.50
C VAL A 318 -21.32 -6.18 -8.55
N GLU A 319 -20.50 -6.65 -7.62
CA GLU A 319 -20.93 -7.51 -6.53
C GLU A 319 -21.33 -6.67 -5.30
N ARG A 320 -20.62 -5.57 -5.07
CA ARG A 320 -20.77 -4.67 -3.93
C ARG A 320 -20.35 -3.27 -4.31
N VAL A 321 -20.72 -2.32 -3.47
CA VAL A 321 -20.19 -0.95 -3.53
C VAL A 321 -19.56 -0.60 -2.20
N VAL A 322 -18.35 -0.13 -2.21
CA VAL A 322 -17.68 0.45 -1.04
C VAL A 322 -17.91 1.95 -1.08
N ASP A 323 -18.71 2.43 -0.14
CA ASP A 323 -19.05 3.84 0.02
C ASP A 323 -18.08 4.47 1.03
N ILE A 324 -17.38 5.52 0.66
CA ILE A 324 -16.31 6.12 1.45
C ILE A 324 -16.64 7.57 1.74
N THR A 325 -16.78 7.89 3.02
CA THR A 325 -16.78 9.27 3.50
C THR A 325 -15.34 9.72 3.70
N VAL A 326 -14.95 10.76 2.99
CA VAL A 326 -13.58 11.30 2.98
C VAL A 326 -13.42 12.27 4.16
N ASP A 327 -12.42 12.04 4.99
CA ASP A 327 -12.06 12.90 6.11
C ASP A 327 -11.00 13.92 5.70
N ARG A 328 -10.03 13.50 4.85
CA ARG A 328 -8.96 14.36 4.33
C ARG A 328 -8.56 13.99 2.91
N VAL A 329 -8.18 15.02 2.18
CA VAL A 329 -7.61 14.96 0.82
C VAL A 329 -6.23 15.57 0.84
N VAL A 330 -5.23 14.88 0.32
CA VAL A 330 -3.89 15.42 0.08
C VAL A 330 -3.63 15.40 -1.42
N ARG A 331 -3.41 16.58 -2.00
CA ARG A 331 -3.01 16.74 -3.40
C ARG A 331 -1.51 17.00 -3.46
N THR A 332 -0.79 16.24 -4.25
CA THR A 332 0.63 16.42 -4.50
C THR A 332 0.86 16.56 -6.01
N ARG A 333 1.64 17.56 -6.41
CA ARG A 333 2.10 17.73 -7.78
C ARG A 333 3.52 17.20 -7.89
N SER A 334 3.78 16.41 -8.92
CA SER A 334 5.13 15.99 -9.28
C SER A 334 6.02 17.22 -9.55
N ALA A 335 7.32 17.09 -9.26
CA ALA A 335 8.30 18.13 -9.57
C ALA A 335 8.54 18.29 -11.08
N ARG A 336 8.06 17.34 -11.90
CA ARG A 336 8.18 17.39 -13.36
C ARG A 336 7.39 18.57 -13.94
N ALA A 337 8.06 19.41 -14.75
CA ALA A 337 7.39 20.50 -15.44
C ALA A 337 6.43 19.97 -16.53
N PRO A 338 5.26 20.61 -16.76
CA PRO A 338 4.45 20.33 -17.92
C PRO A 338 5.26 20.68 -19.19
N GLY A 339 5.56 19.70 -20.03
CA GLY A 339 6.31 19.91 -21.27
C GLY A 339 7.51 18.98 -21.44
N ASP A 340 7.98 18.29 -20.40
CA ASP A 340 9.07 17.32 -20.47
C ASP A 340 8.62 15.93 -20.96
N ALA A 341 7.46 15.83 -21.60
CA ALA A 341 7.04 14.61 -22.26
C ALA A 341 7.90 14.42 -23.52
N PRO A 342 8.59 13.28 -23.70
CA PRO A 342 9.23 12.98 -24.98
C PRO A 342 8.14 12.85 -26.04
N TRP A 343 8.32 13.56 -27.15
CA TRP A 343 7.51 13.51 -28.37
C TRP A 343 7.52 12.12 -28.99
#